data_cc7df8af48aac8eb9fd0bcb5517ff5dc
#
_entry.id   cc7df8af48aac8eb9fd0bcb5517ff5dc
#
_cell.length_a   1.000
_cell.length_b   1.000
_cell.length_c   1.000
_cell.angle_alpha   90.00
_cell.angle_beta   90.00
_cell.angle_gamma   90.00
#
_symmetry.space_group_name_H-M   'P 1'
#
loop_
_entity.id
_entity.type
_entity.pdbx_description
1 polymer ?
#
loop_
_entity_poly.entity_id
_entity_poly.type
_entity_poly.pdbx_seq_one_letter_code
_entity_poly.pdbx_strand_id
1 'polypeptide(L)'
;MNPTPDTGRCFSFWYNIWHPNIGTLKLLRRVDNASTDLLWMRQSPQGKDWKQGWIQLHSEDPHQLVFEALLNRGTPGVIAVDNFVLKDGRCDNETYGTCDFESDTCGWQLHNWERVTSQRVSLPATDHSTRSPSGYFALAKAPGGRMVSPLKWYDAAKHRCLRFWFFISGTSSERLNVTSVVDEDQEKSLWYSAASEASIQQWFSASVNLPAQEKTPMVVFDAATSGNPGSAVAVDDISLGHTPCPPPGSCSFDEDTCNWYNAGELTNAQWYRHRGATVYNSTGVQLDHTLGSKDGYYLLLDAEDTSARSLGSMQSEALTLSPAVCFRLYYVMRKNSEASLSVGFLDEHHYLDGRATTVKATTPSQWTLLQVERTELPPKFTIIITGRTQQGNSDVAIDDIDVRSGRCETAPPEAEASTPRT
;
A
#
# COMPACT_ATOMS: atom_id res chain seq x y z
N MET A 1 16.10 13.04 -27.95
CA MET A 1 14.68 13.03 -28.39
C MET A 1 14.35 14.41 -28.91
N ASN A 2 13.51 14.51 -29.94
CA ASN A 2 13.02 15.82 -30.45
C ASN A 2 12.08 16.46 -29.43
N PRO A 3 11.80 17.79 -29.52
CA PRO A 3 10.75 18.43 -28.72
C PRO A 3 9.45 17.63 -28.75
N THR A 4 8.66 17.75 -27.68
CA THR A 4 7.36 17.06 -27.61
C THR A 4 6.32 17.84 -28.45
N PRO A 5 5.31 17.16 -29.05
CA PRO A 5 4.14 17.85 -29.60
C PRO A 5 3.40 18.65 -28.50
N ASP A 6 2.53 19.59 -28.90
CA ASP A 6 1.69 20.35 -27.96
C ASP A 6 0.86 19.45 -27.02
N THR A 7 0.47 18.26 -27.50
CA THR A 7 -0.22 17.24 -26.73
C THR A 7 0.68 16.50 -25.74
N GLY A 8 2.01 16.75 -25.81
CA GLY A 8 3.01 15.99 -25.05
C GLY A 8 3.28 14.60 -25.61
N ARG A 9 4.06 13.83 -24.85
CA ARG A 9 4.32 12.40 -25.10
C ARG A 9 4.16 11.60 -23.82
N CYS A 10 3.61 10.40 -23.96
CA CYS A 10 3.60 9.44 -22.88
C CYS A 10 4.80 8.50 -22.99
N PHE A 11 5.62 8.46 -21.95
CA PHE A 11 6.68 7.49 -21.78
C PHE A 11 6.31 6.49 -20.71
N SER A 12 6.29 5.21 -21.06
CA SER A 12 6.06 4.14 -20.10
C SER A 12 7.21 3.15 -20.10
N PHE A 13 7.42 2.52 -18.95
CA PHE A 13 8.48 1.54 -18.73
C PHE A 13 8.10 0.59 -17.59
N TRP A 14 8.72 -0.57 -17.56
CA TRP A 14 8.62 -1.48 -16.42
C TRP A 14 9.89 -1.37 -15.57
N TYR A 15 9.73 -1.47 -14.26
CA TYR A 15 10.82 -1.43 -13.31
C TYR A 15 10.65 -2.48 -12.20
N ASN A 16 11.77 -2.93 -11.67
CA ASN A 16 11.82 -3.81 -10.50
C ASN A 16 12.90 -3.27 -9.55
N ILE A 17 12.54 -3.04 -8.30
CA ILE A 17 13.44 -2.63 -7.23
C ILE A 17 13.21 -3.60 -6.09
N TRP A 18 14.14 -4.53 -5.92
CA TRP A 18 13.99 -5.61 -4.99
C TRP A 18 15.19 -5.71 -4.05
N HIS A 19 14.94 -5.90 -2.80
CA HIS A 19 15.76 -6.01 -1.60
C HIS A 19 15.67 -4.79 -0.68
N PRO A 20 15.58 -5.00 0.68
CA PRO A 20 15.64 -3.92 1.65
C PRO A 20 16.90 -3.09 1.50
N ASN A 21 16.78 -1.77 1.55
CA ASN A 21 17.89 -0.80 1.46
C ASN A 21 18.71 -0.84 0.15
N ILE A 22 18.14 -1.31 -0.95
CA ILE A 22 18.88 -1.42 -2.21
C ILE A 22 19.33 -0.08 -2.78
N GLY A 23 18.58 0.98 -2.59
CA GLY A 23 18.90 2.30 -3.11
C GLY A 23 17.75 2.97 -3.85
N THR A 24 18.08 3.74 -4.88
CA THR A 24 17.13 4.62 -5.58
C THR A 24 17.24 4.43 -7.08
N LEU A 25 16.09 4.35 -7.77
CA LEU A 25 15.98 4.47 -9.21
C LEU A 25 15.34 5.82 -9.56
N LYS A 26 15.98 6.57 -10.44
CA LYS A 26 15.50 7.87 -10.92
C LYS A 26 15.36 7.84 -12.43
N LEU A 27 14.38 8.58 -12.94
CA LEU A 27 14.27 8.97 -14.33
C LEU A 27 14.40 10.49 -14.43
N LEU A 28 15.38 10.92 -15.20
CA LEU A 28 15.76 12.31 -15.34
C LEU A 28 15.52 12.76 -16.80
N ARG A 29 15.12 14.02 -16.99
CA ARG A 29 15.15 14.70 -18.29
C ARG A 29 16.40 15.58 -18.32
N ARG A 30 17.22 15.40 -19.36
CA ARG A 30 18.38 16.26 -19.64
C ARG A 30 18.11 17.03 -20.93
N VAL A 31 18.08 18.35 -20.86
CA VAL A 31 17.84 19.22 -22.02
C VAL A 31 19.18 19.57 -22.68
N ASP A 32 20.19 19.88 -21.89
CA ASP A 32 21.57 20.14 -22.32
C ASP A 32 22.57 19.53 -21.33
N ASN A 33 23.85 19.87 -21.45
CA ASN A 33 24.86 19.36 -20.51
C ASN A 33 24.78 19.99 -19.11
N ALA A 34 23.90 20.97 -18.88
CA ALA A 34 23.85 21.75 -17.64
C ALA A 34 22.53 21.59 -16.87
N SER A 35 21.40 21.32 -17.56
CA SER A 35 20.09 21.21 -16.91
C SER A 35 19.58 19.77 -16.88
N THR A 36 19.24 19.31 -15.69
CA THR A 36 18.68 17.97 -15.48
C THR A 36 17.49 18.08 -14.52
N ASP A 37 16.30 17.68 -14.98
CA ASP A 37 15.08 17.67 -14.19
C ASP A 37 14.76 16.26 -13.75
N LEU A 38 14.38 16.09 -12.51
CA LEU A 38 13.85 14.83 -12.00
C LEU A 38 12.40 14.66 -12.47
N LEU A 39 12.12 13.60 -13.23
CA LEU A 39 10.79 13.29 -13.72
C LEU A 39 10.08 12.24 -12.86
N TRP A 40 10.83 11.29 -12.32
CA TRP A 40 10.30 10.18 -11.54
C TRP A 40 11.39 9.56 -10.68
N MET A 41 11.01 9.07 -9.50
CA MET A 41 11.93 8.41 -8.56
C MET A 41 11.19 7.34 -7.77
N ARG A 42 11.89 6.26 -7.47
CA ARG A 42 11.50 5.29 -6.47
C ARG A 42 12.69 4.95 -5.60
N GLN A 43 12.45 4.97 -4.31
CA GLN A 43 13.41 4.59 -3.29
C GLN A 43 12.81 3.44 -2.47
N SER A 44 13.65 2.60 -1.88
CA SER A 44 13.22 1.44 -1.10
C SER A 44 12.63 0.29 -1.94
N PRO A 45 12.50 -0.89 -1.35
CA PRO A 45 11.98 -2.05 -2.07
C PRO A 45 10.54 -1.83 -2.50
N GLN A 46 10.29 -2.14 -3.77
CA GLN A 46 8.96 -2.06 -4.38
C GLN A 46 8.31 -3.45 -4.53
N GLY A 47 8.91 -4.48 -3.94
CA GLY A 47 8.52 -5.88 -4.11
C GLY A 47 9.30 -6.60 -5.21
N LYS A 48 9.13 -7.92 -5.33
CA LYS A 48 9.77 -8.75 -6.37
C LYS A 48 9.13 -8.62 -7.75
N ASP A 49 7.90 -8.09 -7.82
CA ASP A 49 7.17 -7.96 -9.08
C ASP A 49 7.63 -6.77 -9.89
N TRP A 50 7.59 -6.95 -11.21
CA TRP A 50 7.72 -5.84 -12.13
C TRP A 50 6.54 -4.89 -12.01
N LYS A 51 6.83 -3.60 -11.86
CA LYS A 51 5.86 -2.51 -11.82
C LYS A 51 6.00 -1.63 -13.05
N GLN A 52 4.91 -1.04 -13.47
CA GLN A 52 4.93 -0.13 -14.61
C GLN A 52 4.96 1.32 -14.13
N GLY A 53 5.86 2.10 -14.73
CA GLY A 53 5.94 3.55 -14.55
C GLY A 53 5.47 4.26 -15.81
N TRP A 54 4.86 5.44 -15.64
CA TRP A 54 4.42 6.32 -16.71
C TRP A 54 4.80 7.75 -16.42
N ILE A 55 5.22 8.48 -17.44
CA ILE A 55 5.59 9.89 -17.34
C ILE A 55 4.96 10.64 -18.50
N GLN A 56 4.20 11.69 -18.19
CA GLN A 56 3.78 12.66 -19.17
C GLN A 56 4.94 13.61 -19.46
N LEU A 57 5.46 13.56 -20.68
CA LEU A 57 6.58 14.39 -21.11
C LEU A 57 6.09 15.64 -21.82
N HIS A 58 6.59 16.80 -21.37
CA HIS A 58 6.51 18.07 -22.08
C HIS A 58 7.91 18.68 -22.16
N SER A 59 8.38 19.00 -23.35
CA SER A 59 9.65 19.66 -23.56
C SER A 59 9.61 20.43 -24.87
N GLU A 60 9.87 21.73 -24.82
CA GLU A 60 10.01 22.60 -25.97
C GLU A 60 11.35 22.39 -26.64
N ASP A 61 12.34 21.85 -25.93
CA ASP A 61 13.69 21.63 -26.41
C ASP A 61 13.99 20.14 -26.65
N PRO A 62 14.99 19.84 -27.51
CA PRO A 62 15.53 18.49 -27.63
C PRO A 62 16.08 18.02 -26.29
N HIS A 63 15.76 16.78 -25.90
CA HIS A 63 16.10 16.26 -24.61
C HIS A 63 16.49 14.78 -24.63
N GLN A 64 17.07 14.31 -23.53
CA GLN A 64 17.37 12.91 -23.26
C GLN A 64 16.65 12.46 -21.99
N LEU A 65 16.19 11.21 -21.98
CA LEU A 65 15.74 10.53 -20.77
C LEU A 65 16.91 9.68 -20.24
N VAL A 66 17.20 9.83 -18.96
CA VAL A 66 18.33 9.17 -18.30
C VAL A 66 17.83 8.42 -17.07
N PHE A 67 17.95 7.10 -17.06
CA PHE A 67 17.80 6.33 -15.83
C PHE A 67 19.09 6.38 -15.02
N GLU A 68 18.96 6.74 -13.75
CA GLU A 68 20.03 6.75 -12.76
C GLU A 68 19.68 5.79 -11.64
N ALA A 69 20.49 4.77 -11.42
CA ALA A 69 20.35 3.84 -10.31
C ALA A 69 21.48 4.10 -9.30
N LEU A 70 21.10 4.43 -8.07
CA LEU A 70 22.02 4.60 -6.93
C LEU A 70 21.87 3.39 -6.02
N LEU A 71 22.89 2.57 -5.95
CA LEU A 71 22.91 1.38 -5.08
C LEU A 71 23.58 1.68 -3.75
N ASN A 72 23.02 1.19 -2.68
CA ASN A 72 23.66 1.22 -1.37
C ASN A 72 24.76 0.15 -1.30
N ARG A 73 25.95 0.55 -0.88
CA ARG A 73 27.11 -0.36 -0.84
C ARG A 73 26.87 -1.54 0.10
N GLY A 74 27.16 -2.74 -0.39
CA GLY A 74 27.17 -3.97 0.40
C GLY A 74 25.80 -4.62 0.60
N THR A 75 24.75 -4.13 -0.02
CA THR A 75 23.43 -4.79 -0.02
C THR A 75 23.27 -5.63 -1.29
N PRO A 76 22.95 -6.92 -1.17
CA PRO A 76 22.50 -7.70 -2.33
C PRO A 76 21.15 -7.16 -2.80
N GLY A 77 20.87 -7.19 -4.10
CA GLY A 77 19.57 -6.83 -4.66
C GLY A 77 19.65 -6.37 -6.10
N VAL A 78 18.50 -6.11 -6.70
CA VAL A 78 18.36 -5.78 -8.11
C VAL A 78 17.57 -4.48 -8.28
N ILE A 79 18.11 -3.56 -9.10
CA ILE A 79 17.35 -2.49 -9.75
C ILE A 79 17.37 -2.80 -11.25
N ALA A 80 16.21 -3.02 -11.84
CA ALA A 80 16.07 -3.34 -13.25
C ALA A 80 14.99 -2.46 -13.91
N VAL A 81 15.15 -2.20 -15.21
CA VAL A 81 14.19 -1.49 -16.05
C VAL A 81 14.05 -2.21 -17.38
N ASP A 82 12.83 -2.21 -17.96
CA ASP A 82 12.51 -2.92 -19.20
C ASP A 82 11.33 -2.28 -19.95
N ASN A 83 11.07 -2.72 -21.16
CA ASN A 83 9.87 -2.41 -21.95
C ASN A 83 9.57 -0.90 -22.11
N PHE A 84 10.54 -0.14 -22.63
CA PHE A 84 10.37 1.29 -22.89
C PHE A 84 9.42 1.54 -24.06
N VAL A 85 8.34 2.28 -23.82
CA VAL A 85 7.39 2.69 -24.84
C VAL A 85 7.22 4.20 -24.81
N LEU A 86 7.31 4.84 -25.98
CA LEU A 86 7.06 6.26 -26.16
C LEU A 86 5.93 6.44 -27.18
N LYS A 87 4.86 7.13 -26.78
CA LYS A 87 3.72 7.44 -27.64
C LYS A 87 3.49 8.95 -27.67
N ASP A 88 3.12 9.50 -28.84
CA ASP A 88 2.65 10.89 -28.92
C ASP A 88 1.27 11.01 -28.24
N GLY A 89 1.03 12.13 -27.57
CA GLY A 89 -0.19 12.39 -26.83
C GLY A 89 -0.07 12.17 -25.33
N ARG A 90 -1.21 12.13 -24.66
CA ARG A 90 -1.30 11.87 -23.22
C ARG A 90 -1.06 10.40 -22.90
N CYS A 91 -0.61 10.16 -21.69
CA CYS A 91 -0.62 8.82 -21.13
C CYS A 91 -2.08 8.35 -20.98
N ASP A 92 -2.58 7.61 -21.97
CA ASP A 92 -3.91 7.01 -21.95
C ASP A 92 -3.87 5.79 -21.04
N ASN A 93 -3.93 6.01 -19.74
CA ASN A 93 -4.00 4.91 -18.79
C ASN A 93 -5.41 4.78 -18.25
N GLU A 94 -5.84 3.54 -18.08
CA GLU A 94 -6.95 3.18 -17.21
C GLU A 94 -6.75 3.65 -15.74
N THR A 95 -5.58 4.22 -15.46
CA THR A 95 -5.14 4.81 -14.18
C THR A 95 -5.22 6.35 -14.16
N TYR A 96 -6.00 6.95 -15.03
CA TYR A 96 -6.25 8.40 -14.96
C TYR A 96 -6.84 8.74 -13.58
N GLY A 97 -6.15 9.60 -12.81
CA GLY A 97 -6.51 9.92 -11.43
C GLY A 97 -5.79 9.09 -10.35
N THR A 98 -5.06 8.03 -10.70
CA THR A 98 -4.06 7.43 -9.82
C THR A 98 -2.90 8.40 -9.66
N CYS A 99 -2.49 8.67 -8.43
CA CYS A 99 -1.48 9.69 -8.14
C CYS A 99 -0.64 9.35 -6.92
N ASP A 100 0.66 9.33 -7.12
CA ASP A 100 1.66 9.28 -6.06
C ASP A 100 2.27 10.66 -5.75
N PHE A 101 1.78 11.69 -6.39
CA PHE A 101 2.24 13.08 -6.28
C PHE A 101 3.73 13.30 -6.58
N GLU A 102 4.51 12.30 -6.95
CA GLU A 102 5.97 12.44 -7.15
C GLU A 102 6.33 13.31 -8.35
N SER A 103 5.53 13.29 -9.40
CA SER A 103 5.78 14.09 -10.61
C SER A 103 4.94 15.37 -10.64
N ASP A 104 3.63 15.22 -10.48
CA ASP A 104 2.67 16.32 -10.54
C ASP A 104 1.41 16.00 -9.69
N THR A 105 0.31 16.67 -9.93
CA THR A 105 -0.97 16.42 -9.25
C THR A 105 -1.86 15.42 -9.99
N CYS A 106 -1.37 14.79 -11.07
CA CYS A 106 -2.07 13.80 -11.88
C CYS A 106 -3.48 14.27 -12.35
N GLY A 107 -3.64 15.57 -12.55
CA GLY A 107 -4.92 16.19 -12.91
C GLY A 107 -5.86 16.46 -11.73
N TRP A 108 -5.51 16.12 -10.50
CA TRP A 108 -6.26 16.54 -9.32
C TRP A 108 -6.18 18.07 -9.14
N GLN A 109 -7.32 18.69 -8.93
CA GLN A 109 -7.43 20.14 -8.71
C GLN A 109 -7.31 20.43 -7.21
N LEU A 110 -6.30 21.20 -6.83
CA LEU A 110 -5.97 21.52 -5.45
C LEU A 110 -6.54 22.89 -5.05
N HIS A 111 -7.73 22.92 -4.41
CA HIS A 111 -8.34 24.13 -3.86
C HIS A 111 -7.99 24.21 -2.37
N ASN A 112 -7.06 25.09 -2.02
CA ASN A 112 -6.45 25.23 -0.68
C ASN A 112 -5.75 23.96 -0.18
N TRP A 113 -5.23 23.18 -1.12
CA TRP A 113 -4.26 22.11 -0.92
C TRP A 113 -2.98 22.49 -1.64
N GLU A 114 -1.88 21.87 -1.25
CA GLU A 114 -0.57 22.07 -1.89
C GLU A 114 0.16 20.75 -2.03
N ARG A 115 0.81 20.57 -3.17
CA ARG A 115 1.77 19.48 -3.38
C ARG A 115 3.10 19.90 -2.77
N VAL A 116 3.53 19.23 -1.71
CA VAL A 116 4.71 19.61 -0.91
C VAL A 116 5.58 18.40 -0.59
N THR A 117 6.79 18.66 -0.08
CA THR A 117 7.68 17.67 0.51
C THR A 117 7.79 17.89 2.02
N SER A 118 8.14 16.84 2.77
CA SER A 118 8.36 16.95 4.22
C SER A 118 9.52 17.89 4.60
N GLN A 119 10.44 18.18 3.67
CA GLN A 119 11.49 19.19 3.88
C GLN A 119 10.94 20.61 4.05
N ARG A 120 9.71 20.89 3.57
CA ARG A 120 9.08 22.22 3.64
C ARG A 120 8.04 22.36 4.75
N VAL A 121 7.65 21.25 5.36
CA VAL A 121 6.61 21.20 6.38
C VAL A 121 7.06 20.37 7.57
N SER A 122 6.41 20.56 8.72
CA SER A 122 6.79 19.82 9.93
C SER A 122 6.23 18.40 9.95
N LEU A 123 5.08 18.18 9.31
CA LEU A 123 4.36 16.90 9.28
C LEU A 123 3.62 16.73 7.94
N PRO A 124 3.55 15.52 7.42
CA PRO A 124 4.24 14.28 7.82
C PRO A 124 5.78 14.37 7.72
N ALA A 125 6.50 13.55 8.47
CA ALA A 125 7.97 13.52 8.43
C ALA A 125 8.55 12.96 7.12
N THR A 126 7.79 12.11 6.43
CA THR A 126 8.10 11.56 5.09
C THR A 126 6.81 11.45 4.29
N ASP A 127 6.91 11.42 2.96
CA ASP A 127 5.83 10.96 2.08
C ASP A 127 5.54 9.46 2.29
N HIS A 128 4.49 8.94 1.69
CA HIS A 128 4.21 7.51 1.73
C HIS A 128 4.87 6.75 0.57
N SER A 129 4.86 7.30 -0.65
CA SER A 129 5.35 6.64 -1.88
C SER A 129 6.82 6.24 -1.83
N THR A 130 7.68 7.18 -1.44
CA THR A 130 9.14 6.99 -1.43
C THR A 130 9.71 6.78 -0.02
N ARG A 131 8.91 7.05 1.02
CA ARG A 131 9.29 7.05 2.44
C ARG A 131 10.49 7.95 2.72
N SER A 132 10.54 9.08 2.05
CA SER A 132 11.64 10.04 2.06
C SER A 132 11.15 11.44 2.44
N PRO A 133 11.94 12.25 3.14
CA PRO A 133 11.60 13.67 3.35
C PRO A 133 11.56 14.49 2.06
N SER A 134 12.11 14.00 0.96
CA SER A 134 12.12 14.65 -0.36
C SER A 134 10.97 14.21 -1.27
N GLY A 135 10.24 13.16 -0.93
CA GLY A 135 9.07 12.73 -1.67
C GLY A 135 7.89 13.68 -1.48
N TYR A 136 6.96 13.64 -2.40
CA TYR A 136 5.84 14.58 -2.49
C TYR A 136 4.52 13.95 -2.07
N PHE A 137 3.66 14.76 -1.48
CA PHE A 137 2.28 14.42 -1.13
C PHE A 137 1.39 15.66 -1.22
N ALA A 138 0.08 15.49 -1.17
CA ALA A 138 -0.87 16.59 -1.06
C ALA A 138 -1.15 16.92 0.41
N LEU A 139 -0.97 18.19 0.80
CA LEU A 139 -1.21 18.71 2.15
C LEU A 139 -2.30 19.78 2.12
N ALA A 140 -3.30 19.65 2.98
CA ALA A 140 -4.34 20.67 3.17
C ALA A 140 -3.80 21.88 3.93
N LYS A 141 -4.17 23.07 3.46
CA LYS A 141 -3.87 24.35 4.15
C LYS A 141 -5.03 24.73 5.06
N ALA A 142 -4.72 25.43 6.15
CA ALA A 142 -5.76 25.99 7.02
C ALA A 142 -6.66 27.00 6.28
N PRO A 143 -7.96 27.07 6.58
CA PRO A 143 -8.71 26.26 7.56
C PRO A 143 -9.16 24.90 7.03
N GLY A 144 -8.68 24.46 5.89
CA GLY A 144 -9.05 23.28 5.13
C GLY A 144 -9.31 23.62 3.68
N GLY A 145 -9.56 22.60 2.85
CA GLY A 145 -9.72 22.77 1.41
C GLY A 145 -10.26 21.54 0.73
N ARG A 146 -10.50 21.66 -0.57
CA ARG A 146 -11.05 20.61 -1.42
C ARG A 146 -10.05 20.20 -2.49
N MET A 147 -9.76 18.91 -2.61
CA MET A 147 -9.00 18.34 -3.70
C MET A 147 -9.96 17.51 -4.56
N VAL A 148 -10.12 17.89 -5.84
CA VAL A 148 -11.15 17.37 -6.73
C VAL A 148 -10.52 16.53 -7.80
N SER A 149 -11.10 15.34 -8.07
CA SER A 149 -10.61 14.42 -9.10
C SER A 149 -10.72 15.02 -10.51
N PRO A 150 -9.90 14.53 -11.46
CA PRO A 150 -10.09 14.86 -12.86
C PRO A 150 -11.48 14.47 -13.36
N LEU A 151 -11.99 15.18 -14.37
CA LEU A 151 -13.25 14.84 -15.04
C LEU A 151 -13.10 13.51 -15.80
N LYS A 152 -14.11 12.64 -15.70
CA LYS A 152 -14.14 11.34 -16.42
C LYS A 152 -12.91 10.47 -16.15
N TRP A 153 -12.44 10.44 -14.91
CA TRP A 153 -11.23 9.74 -14.52
C TRP A 153 -11.39 8.21 -14.43
N TYR A 154 -12.62 7.68 -14.54
CA TYR A 154 -12.90 6.26 -14.63
C TYR A 154 -14.21 5.97 -15.37
N ASP A 155 -14.41 4.71 -15.78
CA ASP A 155 -15.68 4.21 -16.32
C ASP A 155 -16.66 3.99 -15.17
N ALA A 156 -17.63 4.90 -15.05
CA ALA A 156 -18.64 4.86 -14.00
C ALA A 156 -19.66 3.74 -14.16
N ALA A 157 -19.75 3.08 -15.30
CA ALA A 157 -20.63 1.93 -15.50
C ALA A 157 -20.18 0.69 -14.70
N LYS A 158 -18.99 0.72 -14.11
CA LYS A 158 -18.40 -0.37 -13.34
C LYS A 158 -18.15 0.05 -11.90
N HIS A 159 -18.35 -0.89 -10.98
CA HIS A 159 -17.88 -0.73 -9.61
C HIS A 159 -16.36 -0.63 -9.57
N ARG A 160 -15.83 0.26 -8.74
CA ARG A 160 -14.41 0.48 -8.56
C ARG A 160 -14.07 0.59 -7.08
N CYS A 161 -12.82 0.31 -6.75
CA CYS A 161 -12.27 0.55 -5.42
C CYS A 161 -11.28 1.70 -5.48
N LEU A 162 -11.63 2.83 -4.86
CA LEU A 162 -10.69 3.92 -4.61
C LEU A 162 -9.87 3.59 -3.39
N ARG A 163 -8.55 3.60 -3.50
CA ARG A 163 -7.60 3.45 -2.39
C ARG A 163 -6.72 4.68 -2.32
N PHE A 164 -6.34 5.06 -1.10
CA PHE A 164 -5.43 6.18 -0.86
C PHE A 164 -4.76 6.03 0.50
N TRP A 165 -3.63 6.69 0.65
CA TRP A 165 -3.00 6.86 1.94
C TRP A 165 -3.31 8.25 2.49
N PHE A 166 -3.55 8.32 3.79
CA PHE A 166 -3.86 9.57 4.47
C PHE A 166 -3.08 9.70 5.77
N PHE A 167 -2.82 10.94 6.14
CA PHE A 167 -2.17 11.31 7.39
C PHE A 167 -3.04 12.38 8.07
N ILE A 168 -3.42 12.15 9.32
CA ILE A 168 -4.14 13.12 10.13
C ILE A 168 -3.46 13.20 11.49
N SER A 169 -3.00 14.39 11.87
CA SER A 169 -2.41 14.68 13.18
C SER A 169 -2.97 15.98 13.73
N GLY A 170 -3.18 16.03 15.02
CA GLY A 170 -3.73 17.20 15.72
C GLY A 170 -4.86 16.83 16.67
N THR A 171 -5.88 17.62 16.70
CA THR A 171 -7.08 17.45 17.54
C THR A 171 -8.27 16.97 16.69
N SER A 172 -9.43 16.78 17.28
CA SER A 172 -10.66 16.38 16.56
C SER A 172 -11.15 17.41 15.51
N SER A 173 -10.53 18.57 15.42
CA SER A 173 -10.78 19.55 14.34
C SER A 173 -10.13 19.15 13.02
N GLU A 174 -9.04 18.39 13.07
CA GLU A 174 -8.39 17.84 11.89
C GLU A 174 -9.17 16.64 11.38
N ARG A 175 -9.69 16.74 10.17
CA ARG A 175 -10.52 15.69 9.56
C ARG A 175 -10.38 15.67 8.05
N LEU A 176 -10.65 14.50 7.50
CA LEU A 176 -10.70 14.24 6.07
C LEU A 176 -12.01 13.50 5.75
N ASN A 177 -12.76 14.02 4.78
CA ASN A 177 -13.96 13.41 4.24
C ASN A 177 -13.74 13.13 2.75
N VAL A 178 -14.15 11.97 2.27
CA VAL A 178 -14.17 11.64 0.85
C VAL A 178 -15.60 11.60 0.39
N THR A 179 -15.95 12.44 -0.57
CA THR A 179 -17.29 12.58 -1.08
C THR A 179 -17.35 12.30 -2.58
N SER A 180 -18.50 11.84 -3.06
CA SER A 180 -18.81 11.80 -4.49
C SER A 180 -19.80 12.90 -4.83
N VAL A 181 -19.55 13.61 -5.93
CA VAL A 181 -20.37 14.71 -6.43
C VAL A 181 -20.77 14.41 -7.87
N VAL A 182 -22.06 14.20 -8.11
CA VAL A 182 -22.58 13.94 -9.46
C VAL A 182 -23.06 15.24 -10.10
N ASP A 183 -23.82 16.03 -9.36
CA ASP A 183 -24.33 17.36 -9.71
C ASP A 183 -24.14 18.29 -8.49
N GLU A 184 -24.16 19.60 -8.66
CA GLU A 184 -23.84 20.60 -7.60
C GLU A 184 -24.59 20.40 -6.29
N ASP A 185 -25.80 19.84 -6.32
CA ASP A 185 -26.64 19.59 -5.15
C ASP A 185 -26.64 18.14 -4.64
N GLN A 186 -25.85 17.24 -5.27
CA GLN A 186 -25.81 15.82 -4.93
C GLN A 186 -24.43 15.38 -4.46
N GLU A 187 -24.07 15.84 -3.27
CA GLU A 187 -22.85 15.42 -2.58
C GLU A 187 -23.17 14.29 -1.60
N LYS A 188 -22.45 13.16 -1.72
CA LYS A 188 -22.58 12.00 -0.86
C LYS A 188 -21.25 11.69 -0.18
N SER A 189 -21.23 11.70 1.15
CA SER A 189 -20.07 11.22 1.91
C SER A 189 -19.90 9.71 1.70
N LEU A 190 -18.71 9.32 1.34
CA LEU A 190 -18.32 7.92 1.10
C LEU A 190 -17.44 7.38 2.24
N TRP A 191 -16.60 8.23 2.83
CA TRP A 191 -15.68 7.87 3.88
C TRP A 191 -15.27 9.10 4.70
N TYR A 192 -14.98 8.89 5.99
CA TYR A 192 -14.61 9.96 6.91
C TYR A 192 -13.62 9.48 7.95
N SER A 193 -12.64 10.32 8.29
CA SER A 193 -11.75 10.14 9.44
C SER A 193 -11.40 11.48 10.07
N ALA A 194 -11.14 11.47 11.37
CA ALA A 194 -10.68 12.62 12.13
C ALA A 194 -9.53 12.22 13.05
N ALA A 195 -8.71 13.20 13.45
CA ALA A 195 -7.70 12.98 14.46
C ALA A 195 -8.35 12.62 15.80
N SER A 196 -7.72 11.74 16.56
CA SER A 196 -7.98 11.48 17.97
C SER A 196 -6.86 12.08 18.81
N GLU A 197 -7.12 12.31 20.11
CA GLU A 197 -6.08 12.80 21.04
C GLU A 197 -4.84 11.87 21.12
N ALA A 198 -5.02 10.61 20.73
CA ALA A 198 -3.96 9.60 20.63
C ALA A 198 -3.42 9.45 19.20
N SER A 199 -3.56 10.46 18.33
CA SER A 199 -3.15 10.37 16.92
C SER A 199 -1.67 10.03 16.80
N ILE A 200 -1.38 8.84 16.32
CA ILE A 200 -0.05 8.42 15.96
C ILE A 200 0.32 9.11 14.66
N GLN A 201 1.48 9.75 14.63
CA GLN A 201 1.98 10.47 13.47
C GLN A 201 2.49 9.50 12.40
N GLN A 202 1.57 8.80 11.74
CA GLN A 202 1.88 7.86 10.66
C GLN A 202 0.85 7.92 9.54
N TRP A 203 1.22 7.39 8.40
CA TRP A 203 0.33 7.19 7.27
C TRP A 203 -0.56 5.97 7.49
N PHE A 204 -1.83 6.09 7.13
CA PHE A 204 -2.83 5.03 7.14
C PHE A 204 -3.42 4.85 5.75
N SER A 205 -3.76 3.63 5.39
CA SER A 205 -4.50 3.35 4.15
C SER A 205 -6.01 3.36 4.39
N ALA A 206 -6.74 3.70 3.34
CA ALA A 206 -8.19 3.59 3.30
C ALA A 206 -8.66 3.14 1.92
N SER A 207 -9.78 2.46 1.89
CA SER A 207 -10.47 2.08 0.65
C SER A 207 -11.94 2.47 0.67
N VAL A 208 -12.46 2.87 -0.49
CA VAL A 208 -13.80 3.39 -0.66
C VAL A 208 -14.44 2.82 -1.91
N ASN A 209 -15.58 2.17 -1.76
CA ASN A 209 -16.35 1.69 -2.91
C ASN A 209 -16.96 2.85 -3.70
N LEU A 210 -16.65 2.91 -4.98
CA LEU A 210 -17.32 3.74 -5.96
C LEU A 210 -18.34 2.87 -6.70
N PRO A 211 -19.63 3.03 -6.41
CA PRO A 211 -20.68 2.20 -7.03
C PRO A 211 -20.81 2.54 -8.52
N ALA A 212 -21.27 1.55 -9.31
CA ALA A 212 -21.63 1.77 -10.69
C ALA A 212 -22.80 2.78 -10.78
N GLN A 213 -22.72 3.72 -11.70
CA GLN A 213 -23.74 4.74 -11.94
C GLN A 213 -23.68 5.27 -13.38
N GLU A 214 -24.74 5.94 -13.82
CA GLU A 214 -24.84 6.42 -15.21
C GLU A 214 -23.86 7.54 -15.54
N LYS A 215 -23.60 8.43 -14.57
CA LYS A 215 -22.66 9.56 -14.73
C LYS A 215 -21.42 9.32 -13.88
N THR A 216 -20.25 9.61 -14.40
CA THR A 216 -19.00 9.59 -13.62
C THR A 216 -19.03 10.73 -12.61
N PRO A 217 -19.06 10.46 -11.29
CA PRO A 217 -18.98 11.50 -10.29
C PRO A 217 -17.56 12.06 -10.22
N MET A 218 -17.45 13.27 -9.75
CA MET A 218 -16.20 13.78 -9.19
C MET A 218 -16.04 13.18 -7.79
N VAL A 219 -14.83 12.79 -7.44
CA VAL A 219 -14.47 12.45 -6.08
C VAL A 219 -13.74 13.65 -5.47
N VAL A 220 -14.11 13.99 -4.27
CA VAL A 220 -13.57 15.13 -3.55
C VAL A 220 -13.02 14.68 -2.21
N PHE A 221 -11.75 15.02 -1.97
CA PHE A 221 -11.15 14.96 -0.64
C PHE A 221 -11.35 16.33 0.02
N ASP A 222 -12.19 16.37 1.04
CA ASP A 222 -12.55 17.57 1.77
C ASP A 222 -11.90 17.55 3.15
N ALA A 223 -10.93 18.43 3.36
CA ALA A 223 -10.16 18.49 4.59
C ALA A 223 -10.55 19.70 5.43
N ALA A 224 -10.50 19.54 6.75
CA ALA A 224 -10.44 20.65 7.70
C ALA A 224 -9.18 20.49 8.56
N THR A 225 -8.49 21.60 8.80
CA THR A 225 -7.30 21.65 9.67
C THR A 225 -7.19 23.01 10.34
N SER A 226 -6.80 23.00 11.61
CA SER A 226 -6.60 24.23 12.39
C SER A 226 -5.38 25.03 11.95
N GLY A 227 -4.38 24.36 11.33
CA GLY A 227 -3.09 24.94 11.00
C GLY A 227 -2.20 25.19 12.21
N ASN A 228 -2.54 24.65 13.38
CA ASN A 228 -1.70 24.74 14.57
C ASN A 228 -0.42 23.92 14.41
N PRO A 229 0.66 24.26 15.12
CA PRO A 229 1.84 23.41 15.17
C PRO A 229 1.48 21.97 15.60
N GLY A 230 1.90 20.98 14.82
CA GLY A 230 1.55 19.58 15.05
C GLY A 230 0.24 19.12 14.41
N SER A 231 -0.51 20.02 13.76
CA SER A 231 -1.69 19.69 12.98
C SER A 231 -1.37 19.51 11.50
N ALA A 232 -1.85 18.42 10.90
CA ALA A 232 -1.72 18.15 9.46
C ALA A 232 -2.84 17.24 8.97
N VAL A 233 -3.31 17.49 7.75
CA VAL A 233 -4.15 16.56 6.97
C VAL A 233 -3.52 16.43 5.60
N ALA A 234 -3.07 15.23 5.26
CA ALA A 234 -2.39 14.96 4.00
C ALA A 234 -2.93 13.70 3.32
N VAL A 235 -2.75 13.61 2.00
CA VAL A 235 -3.13 12.46 1.15
C VAL A 235 -1.97 12.13 0.22
N ASP A 236 -1.77 10.82 0.01
CA ASP A 236 -0.77 10.29 -0.91
C ASP A 236 -1.25 9.00 -1.57
N ASP A 237 -0.55 8.52 -2.59
CA ASP A 237 -0.77 7.23 -3.27
C ASP A 237 -2.24 6.91 -3.57
N ILE A 238 -2.93 7.83 -4.25
CA ILE A 238 -4.30 7.58 -4.72
C ILE A 238 -4.26 6.55 -5.85
N SER A 239 -5.05 5.50 -5.74
CA SER A 239 -5.18 4.46 -6.77
C SER A 239 -6.62 4.02 -6.96
N LEU A 240 -6.91 3.45 -8.14
CA LEU A 240 -8.24 3.00 -8.52
C LEU A 240 -8.18 1.55 -9.01
N GLY A 241 -8.73 0.64 -8.23
CA GLY A 241 -8.86 -0.78 -8.59
C GLY A 241 -9.97 -1.03 -9.60
N HIS A 242 -9.90 -2.18 -10.28
CA HIS A 242 -10.84 -2.57 -11.34
C HIS A 242 -12.09 -3.29 -10.81
N THR A 243 -12.05 -3.72 -9.57
CA THR A 243 -13.11 -4.45 -8.87
C THR A 243 -13.64 -3.62 -7.69
N PRO A 244 -14.78 -3.98 -7.10
CA PRO A 244 -15.20 -3.42 -5.81
C PRO A 244 -14.14 -3.64 -4.74
N CYS A 245 -14.08 -2.74 -3.75
CA CYS A 245 -13.22 -2.97 -2.61
C CYS A 245 -13.57 -4.29 -1.91
N PRO A 246 -12.58 -5.07 -1.50
CA PRO A 246 -12.84 -6.19 -0.62
C PRO A 246 -13.44 -5.68 0.71
N PRO A 247 -14.11 -6.54 1.47
CA PRO A 247 -14.54 -6.19 2.82
C PRO A 247 -13.35 -5.72 3.67
N PRO A 248 -13.53 -4.77 4.62
CA PRO A 248 -12.45 -4.26 5.45
C PRO A 248 -11.63 -5.38 6.11
N GLY A 249 -10.30 -5.31 5.99
CA GLY A 249 -9.37 -6.32 6.49
C GLY A 249 -9.25 -7.58 5.63
N SER A 250 -10.11 -7.79 4.62
CA SER A 250 -10.07 -8.98 3.75
C SER A 250 -9.22 -8.73 2.50
N CYS A 251 -8.54 -9.76 2.01
CA CYS A 251 -7.70 -9.70 0.81
C CYS A 251 -7.39 -11.08 0.22
N SER A 252 -7.55 -11.24 -1.10
CA SER A 252 -7.08 -12.42 -1.85
C SER A 252 -5.68 -12.23 -2.45
N PHE A 253 -5.11 -11.06 -2.36
CA PHE A 253 -3.82 -10.67 -2.93
C PHE A 253 -3.71 -10.75 -4.47
N ASP A 254 -4.71 -11.16 -5.20
CA ASP A 254 -4.65 -11.32 -6.65
C ASP A 254 -4.43 -9.98 -7.40
N GLU A 255 -5.03 -8.90 -6.95
CA GLU A 255 -4.82 -7.58 -7.56
C GLU A 255 -3.69 -6.79 -6.89
N ASP A 256 -3.68 -6.75 -5.55
CA ASP A 256 -2.70 -6.00 -4.75
C ASP A 256 -2.65 -6.53 -3.30
N THR A 257 -2.10 -5.76 -2.36
CA THR A 257 -2.10 -6.09 -0.93
C THR A 257 -3.32 -5.54 -0.19
N CYS A 258 -4.33 -5.07 -0.92
CA CYS A 258 -5.50 -4.38 -0.37
C CYS A 258 -5.06 -3.23 0.54
N ASN A 259 -5.48 -3.24 1.80
CA ASN A 259 -5.04 -2.26 2.79
C ASN A 259 -4.05 -2.86 3.82
N TRP A 260 -3.39 -3.98 3.47
CA TRP A 260 -2.34 -4.58 4.27
C TRP A 260 -0.98 -3.98 3.88
N TYR A 261 -0.19 -3.59 4.86
CA TYR A 261 1.13 -3.00 4.65
C TYR A 261 2.18 -3.60 5.60
N ASN A 262 3.42 -3.63 5.15
CA ASN A 262 4.53 -4.04 6.00
C ASN A 262 4.70 -3.04 7.13
N ALA A 263 4.61 -3.52 8.37
CA ALA A 263 4.66 -2.72 9.58
C ALA A 263 5.86 -3.09 10.44
N GLY A 264 6.37 -2.09 11.14
CA GLY A 264 7.34 -2.24 12.23
C GLY A 264 8.78 -1.89 11.86
N GLU A 265 9.35 -0.99 12.65
CA GLU A 265 10.78 -0.64 12.61
C GLU A 265 11.68 -1.79 13.09
N LEU A 266 11.11 -2.77 13.80
CA LEU A 266 11.83 -3.91 14.38
C LEU A 266 11.86 -5.14 13.48
N THR A 267 11.31 -5.05 12.26
CA THR A 267 11.28 -6.15 11.31
C THR A 267 12.48 -6.07 10.38
N ASN A 268 13.17 -7.20 10.20
CA ASN A 268 14.34 -7.32 9.31
C ASN A 268 14.00 -8.05 8.01
N ALA A 269 12.72 -8.37 7.78
CA ALA A 269 12.18 -8.98 6.57
C ALA A 269 10.83 -8.35 6.21
N GLN A 270 10.46 -8.44 4.94
CA GLN A 270 9.22 -7.90 4.43
C GLN A 270 8.41 -8.97 3.72
N TRP A 271 7.09 -8.90 3.88
CA TRP A 271 6.15 -9.65 3.07
C TRP A 271 6.04 -9.00 1.69
N TYR A 272 5.95 -9.82 0.66
CA TYR A 272 5.74 -9.35 -0.71
C TYR A 272 4.77 -10.27 -1.46
N ARG A 273 4.09 -9.71 -2.45
CA ARG A 273 3.25 -10.48 -3.36
C ARG A 273 4.13 -11.37 -4.24
N HIS A 274 3.77 -12.62 -4.32
CA HIS A 274 4.42 -13.62 -5.14
C HIS A 274 3.39 -14.42 -5.93
N ARG A 275 3.75 -14.92 -7.11
CA ARG A 275 2.92 -15.83 -7.90
C ARG A 275 3.70 -17.04 -8.33
N GLY A 276 2.99 -18.14 -8.58
CA GLY A 276 3.60 -19.39 -8.99
C GLY A 276 4.34 -20.10 -7.87
N ALA A 277 5.18 -21.05 -8.23
CA ALA A 277 5.95 -21.83 -7.27
C ALA A 277 7.12 -21.01 -6.71
N THR A 278 7.41 -21.18 -5.42
CA THR A 278 8.66 -20.68 -4.85
C THR A 278 9.86 -21.41 -5.47
N VAL A 279 11.01 -20.72 -5.55
CA VAL A 279 12.20 -21.16 -6.33
C VAL A 279 12.71 -22.53 -5.92
N TYR A 280 12.44 -22.99 -4.71
CA TYR A 280 12.86 -24.29 -4.20
C TYR A 280 11.69 -25.26 -4.10
N ASN A 281 11.58 -26.16 -5.07
CA ASN A 281 10.54 -27.20 -5.17
C ASN A 281 10.35 -28.07 -3.91
N SER A 282 11.23 -27.99 -2.94
CA SER A 282 11.18 -28.82 -1.73
C SER A 282 10.48 -28.18 -0.54
N THR A 283 10.14 -26.91 -0.59
CA THR A 283 9.69 -26.14 0.58
C THR A 283 8.47 -25.32 0.40
N GLY A 284 8.12 -24.99 -0.84
CA GLY A 284 7.26 -23.87 -1.13
C GLY A 284 5.89 -24.23 -1.67
N VAL A 285 5.10 -23.22 -1.72
CA VAL A 285 3.83 -23.16 -2.40
C VAL A 285 4.03 -23.48 -3.88
N GLN A 286 3.16 -24.29 -4.45
CA GLN A 286 3.16 -24.60 -5.88
C GLN A 286 2.14 -23.77 -6.63
N LEU A 287 1.01 -23.48 -6.00
CA LEU A 287 -0.15 -22.77 -6.53
C LEU A 287 -0.66 -21.83 -5.45
N ASP A 288 -1.25 -20.71 -5.83
CA ASP A 288 -2.01 -19.85 -4.92
C ASP A 288 -3.21 -20.61 -4.32
N HIS A 289 -3.83 -20.04 -3.30
CA HIS A 289 -5.02 -20.66 -2.70
C HIS A 289 -6.31 -20.19 -3.40
N THR A 290 -6.41 -18.93 -3.78
CA THR A 290 -7.61 -18.31 -4.34
C THR A 290 -8.05 -18.97 -5.66
N LEU A 291 -7.14 -19.06 -6.63
CA LEU A 291 -7.42 -19.58 -7.98
C LEU A 291 -6.99 -21.03 -8.15
N GLY A 292 -6.17 -21.57 -7.24
CA GLY A 292 -5.56 -22.90 -7.38
C GLY A 292 -4.64 -22.99 -8.60
N SER A 293 -3.97 -21.94 -8.98
CA SER A 293 -3.22 -21.80 -10.22
C SER A 293 -1.82 -21.22 -10.01
N LYS A 294 -0.99 -21.24 -11.06
CA LYS A 294 0.31 -20.56 -11.04
C LYS A 294 0.21 -19.07 -11.35
N ASP A 295 -0.95 -18.60 -11.75
CA ASP A 295 -1.17 -17.22 -12.15
C ASP A 295 -1.76 -16.38 -11.02
N GLY A 296 -2.33 -17.00 -9.99
CA GLY A 296 -2.80 -16.34 -8.78
C GLY A 296 -1.66 -15.87 -7.88
N TYR A 297 -1.95 -14.92 -7.02
CA TYR A 297 -0.98 -14.28 -6.13
C TYR A 297 -1.27 -14.59 -4.66
N TYR A 298 -0.21 -14.63 -3.89
CA TYR A 298 -0.24 -14.78 -2.43
C TYR A 298 0.89 -13.95 -1.81
N LEU A 299 0.91 -13.78 -0.51
CA LEU A 299 2.02 -13.14 0.19
C LEU A 299 3.06 -14.16 0.64
N LEU A 300 4.32 -13.82 0.44
CA LEU A 300 5.46 -14.62 0.82
C LEU A 300 6.40 -13.83 1.75
N LEU A 301 6.80 -14.47 2.83
CA LEU A 301 7.94 -14.09 3.66
C LEU A 301 9.05 -15.12 3.42
N ASP A 302 10.06 -14.72 2.67
CA ASP A 302 11.11 -15.61 2.15
C ASP A 302 12.27 -15.72 3.15
N ALA A 303 12.71 -16.93 3.42
CA ALA A 303 13.82 -17.20 4.32
C ALA A 303 15.21 -17.03 3.68
N GLU A 304 15.28 -16.98 2.35
CA GLU A 304 16.58 -16.94 1.65
C GLU A 304 17.24 -15.57 1.69
N ASP A 305 16.43 -14.53 1.70
CA ASP A 305 16.92 -13.16 1.70
C ASP A 305 17.35 -12.66 3.08
N THR A 306 17.37 -13.52 4.07
CA THR A 306 17.41 -13.08 5.44
C THR A 306 18.61 -13.66 6.20
N SER A 307 19.10 -12.91 7.17
CA SER A 307 20.02 -13.37 8.20
C SER A 307 19.42 -14.56 8.98
N ALA A 308 20.19 -15.27 9.75
CA ALA A 308 19.84 -16.54 10.43
C ALA A 308 18.46 -16.61 11.12
N ARG A 309 17.84 -15.48 11.41
CA ARG A 309 16.44 -15.39 11.90
C ARG A 309 15.81 -14.11 11.38
N SER A 310 14.61 -14.20 10.81
CA SER A 310 13.91 -13.06 10.26
C SER A 310 12.50 -12.94 10.77
N LEU A 311 12.11 -11.71 10.94
CA LEU A 311 10.81 -11.29 11.41
C LEU A 311 10.21 -10.32 10.40
N GLY A 312 9.05 -10.67 9.83
CA GLY A 312 8.27 -9.79 8.98
C GLY A 312 6.87 -9.61 9.56
N SER A 313 6.41 -8.37 9.67
CA SER A 313 5.06 -8.08 10.14
C SER A 313 4.27 -7.30 9.10
N MET A 314 2.99 -7.65 8.96
CA MET A 314 2.00 -6.89 8.22
C MET A 314 0.90 -6.41 9.14
N GLN A 315 0.36 -5.24 8.85
CA GLN A 315 -0.73 -4.65 9.59
C GLN A 315 -1.89 -4.32 8.65
N SER A 316 -3.12 -4.51 9.12
CA SER A 316 -4.32 -4.10 8.39
C SER A 316 -4.59 -2.61 8.53
N GLU A 317 -5.51 -2.11 7.73
CA GLU A 317 -6.22 -0.85 8.02
C GLU A 317 -6.88 -0.88 9.40
N ALA A 318 -7.28 0.28 9.89
CA ALA A 318 -8.09 0.38 11.10
C ALA A 318 -9.51 -0.14 10.84
N LEU A 319 -9.94 -1.09 11.65
CA LEU A 319 -11.22 -1.78 11.54
C LEU A 319 -12.19 -1.30 12.62
N THR A 320 -13.47 -1.17 12.26
CA THR A 320 -14.59 -0.83 13.16
C THR A 320 -15.68 -1.88 13.01
N LEU A 321 -15.38 -3.10 13.40
CA LEU A 321 -16.30 -4.24 13.32
C LEU A 321 -17.01 -4.47 14.67
N SER A 322 -17.96 -5.39 14.68
CA SER A 322 -18.60 -5.87 15.90
C SER A 322 -17.56 -6.35 16.91
N PRO A 323 -17.81 -6.20 18.24
CA PRO A 323 -16.85 -6.59 19.27
C PRO A 323 -16.44 -8.08 19.24
N ALA A 324 -17.17 -8.92 18.51
CA ALA A 324 -16.75 -10.29 18.19
C ALA A 324 -16.35 -10.38 16.72
N VAL A 325 -15.13 -10.81 16.46
CA VAL A 325 -14.54 -10.91 15.12
C VAL A 325 -14.01 -12.31 14.88
N CYS A 326 -14.33 -12.85 13.72
CA CYS A 326 -13.72 -14.05 13.18
C CYS A 326 -12.71 -13.65 12.11
N PHE A 327 -11.44 -13.88 12.38
CA PHE A 327 -10.33 -13.69 11.44
C PHE A 327 -9.96 -15.03 10.83
N ARG A 328 -9.76 -15.08 9.52
CA ARG A 328 -9.38 -16.27 8.78
C ARG A 328 -8.28 -15.94 7.78
N LEU A 329 -7.36 -16.86 7.56
CA LEU A 329 -6.42 -16.86 6.45
C LEU A 329 -6.01 -18.30 6.12
N TYR A 330 -5.46 -18.50 4.93
CA TYR A 330 -4.76 -19.73 4.60
C TYR A 330 -3.26 -19.51 4.66
N TYR A 331 -2.52 -20.49 5.17
CA TYR A 331 -1.06 -20.41 5.28
C TYR A 331 -0.37 -21.70 4.85
N VAL A 332 0.85 -21.54 4.41
CA VAL A 332 1.79 -22.66 4.16
C VAL A 332 3.09 -22.36 4.88
N MET A 333 3.55 -23.32 5.64
CA MET A 333 4.89 -23.35 6.23
C MET A 333 5.48 -24.74 6.04
N ARG A 334 6.77 -24.82 5.78
CA ARG A 334 7.44 -26.12 5.59
C ARG A 334 7.38 -26.95 6.87
N LYS A 335 7.04 -28.23 6.72
CA LYS A 335 7.13 -29.21 7.81
C LYS A 335 8.54 -29.30 8.39
N ASN A 336 8.66 -29.37 9.70
CA ASN A 336 9.92 -29.45 10.44
C ASN A 336 10.81 -28.19 10.31
N SER A 337 10.27 -27.07 9.85
CA SER A 337 10.93 -25.76 9.94
C SER A 337 10.67 -25.11 11.31
N GLU A 338 11.52 -24.19 11.72
CA GLU A 338 11.27 -23.33 12.89
C GLU A 338 10.40 -22.12 12.55
N ALA A 339 9.74 -22.13 11.38
CA ALA A 339 8.83 -21.09 10.98
C ALA A 339 7.61 -21.03 11.90
N SER A 340 7.13 -19.84 12.12
CA SER A 340 5.87 -19.59 12.84
C SER A 340 5.13 -18.42 12.26
N LEU A 341 3.81 -18.45 12.40
CA LEU A 341 2.91 -17.37 12.02
C LEU A 341 2.07 -17.00 13.23
N SER A 342 2.05 -15.72 13.56
CA SER A 342 1.28 -15.18 14.68
C SER A 342 0.30 -14.13 14.22
N VAL A 343 -0.90 -14.14 14.77
CA VAL A 343 -1.95 -13.14 14.53
C VAL A 343 -2.30 -12.48 15.85
N GLY A 344 -2.23 -11.16 15.88
CA GLY A 344 -2.58 -10.33 17.03
C GLY A 344 -3.55 -9.22 16.63
N PHE A 345 -4.23 -8.66 17.62
CA PHE A 345 -5.12 -7.52 17.46
C PHE A 345 -4.55 -6.37 18.28
N LEU A 346 -4.46 -5.21 17.68
CA LEU A 346 -3.90 -4.00 18.29
C LEU A 346 -5.01 -2.99 18.53
N ASP A 347 -5.01 -2.36 19.69
CA ASP A 347 -5.90 -1.23 19.98
C ASP A 347 -5.48 0.05 19.21
N GLU A 348 -6.16 1.14 19.44
CA GLU A 348 -5.86 2.44 18.82
C GLU A 348 -4.51 3.04 19.24
N HIS A 349 -3.89 2.53 20.30
CA HIS A 349 -2.56 2.90 20.76
C HIS A 349 -1.47 1.93 20.28
N HIS A 350 -1.83 0.98 19.41
CA HIS A 350 -0.98 -0.11 18.91
C HIS A 350 -0.46 -1.08 20.00
N TYR A 351 -1.15 -1.14 21.13
CA TYR A 351 -0.91 -2.19 22.09
C TYR A 351 -1.67 -3.46 21.72
N LEU A 352 -1.04 -4.60 21.94
CA LEU A 352 -1.64 -5.90 21.70
C LEU A 352 -2.84 -6.12 22.64
N ASP A 353 -4.04 -6.24 22.06
CA ASP A 353 -5.25 -6.57 22.81
C ASP A 353 -5.30 -8.07 23.08
N GLY A 354 -4.93 -8.46 24.30
CA GLY A 354 -4.87 -9.86 24.70
C GLY A 354 -3.64 -10.60 24.17
N ARG A 355 -3.85 -11.85 23.73
CA ARG A 355 -2.76 -12.75 23.32
C ARG A 355 -2.76 -12.95 21.82
N ALA A 356 -1.56 -12.93 21.21
CA ALA A 356 -1.42 -13.37 19.82
C ALA A 356 -1.66 -14.88 19.71
N THR A 357 -2.40 -15.29 18.70
CA THR A 357 -2.53 -16.70 18.32
C THR A 357 -1.37 -17.08 17.43
N THR A 358 -0.65 -18.15 17.78
CA THR A 358 0.53 -18.58 17.04
C THR A 358 0.37 -20.00 16.54
N VAL A 359 0.70 -20.24 15.26
CA VAL A 359 0.81 -21.56 14.67
C VAL A 359 2.24 -21.82 14.23
N LYS A 360 2.63 -23.09 14.29
CA LYS A 360 3.92 -23.61 13.83
C LYS A 360 3.71 -24.55 12.66
N ALA A 361 4.77 -24.84 11.92
CA ALA A 361 4.73 -25.76 10.79
C ALA A 361 4.40 -27.18 11.26
N THR A 362 3.21 -27.67 10.94
CA THR A 362 2.72 -29.01 11.34
C THR A 362 2.45 -29.93 10.16
N THR A 363 2.17 -29.40 8.97
CA THR A 363 1.76 -30.17 7.79
C THR A 363 2.68 -29.92 6.59
N PRO A 364 2.83 -30.90 5.68
CA PRO A 364 3.63 -30.68 4.48
C PRO A 364 2.92 -29.76 3.51
N SER A 365 3.58 -28.68 3.10
CA SER A 365 3.37 -27.83 1.89
C SER A 365 1.94 -27.74 1.32
N GLN A 366 0.92 -27.72 2.17
CA GLN A 366 -0.48 -27.57 1.79
C GLN A 366 -1.08 -26.35 2.49
N TRP A 367 -1.90 -25.63 1.77
CA TRP A 367 -2.68 -24.54 2.34
C TRP A 367 -3.52 -25.05 3.51
N THR A 368 -3.32 -24.44 4.67
CA THR A 368 -3.97 -24.80 5.93
C THR A 368 -4.73 -23.58 6.44
N LEU A 369 -5.97 -23.79 6.87
CA LEU A 369 -6.78 -22.72 7.44
C LEU A 369 -6.26 -22.35 8.83
N LEU A 370 -5.97 -21.08 9.05
CA LEU A 370 -5.90 -20.45 10.36
C LEU A 370 -7.19 -19.66 10.59
N GLN A 371 -7.90 -19.97 11.65
CA GLN A 371 -9.11 -19.27 12.06
C GLN A 371 -9.03 -18.91 13.54
N VAL A 372 -9.29 -17.64 13.85
CA VAL A 372 -9.15 -17.08 15.20
C VAL A 372 -10.39 -16.29 15.55
N GLU A 373 -11.04 -16.65 16.63
CA GLU A 373 -12.06 -15.82 17.27
C GLU A 373 -11.43 -14.80 18.19
N ARG A 374 -11.95 -13.57 18.16
CA ARG A 374 -11.66 -12.54 19.14
C ARG A 374 -12.94 -11.87 19.58
N THR A 375 -13.14 -11.83 20.88
CA THR A 375 -14.28 -11.15 21.53
C THR A 375 -13.77 -9.96 22.33
N GLU A 376 -14.67 -9.02 22.62
CA GLU A 376 -14.37 -7.84 23.46
C GLU A 376 -13.31 -6.90 22.89
N LEU A 377 -13.21 -6.85 21.53
CA LEU A 377 -12.31 -5.90 20.86
C LEU A 377 -12.76 -4.46 21.11
N PRO A 378 -11.79 -3.50 21.18
CA PRO A 378 -12.12 -2.09 21.22
C PRO A 378 -12.89 -1.66 19.96
N PRO A 379 -13.64 -0.54 20.02
CA PRO A 379 -14.43 -0.07 18.86
C PRO A 379 -13.62 0.14 17.60
N LYS A 380 -12.33 0.45 17.75
CA LYS A 380 -11.36 0.59 16.65
C LYS A 380 -10.11 -0.22 16.97
N PHE A 381 -9.71 -1.07 16.04
CA PHE A 381 -8.54 -1.94 16.20
C PHE A 381 -7.89 -2.18 14.83
N THR A 382 -6.68 -2.70 14.84
CA THR A 382 -5.97 -3.22 13.67
C THR A 382 -5.53 -4.66 13.91
N ILE A 383 -5.30 -5.40 12.85
CA ILE A 383 -4.80 -6.77 12.93
C ILE A 383 -3.34 -6.78 12.51
N ILE A 384 -2.49 -7.44 13.28
CA ILE A 384 -1.08 -7.64 12.93
C ILE A 384 -0.82 -9.13 12.68
N ILE A 385 -0.18 -9.42 11.54
CA ILE A 385 0.28 -10.75 11.17
C ILE A 385 1.79 -10.72 11.20
N THR A 386 2.41 -11.60 11.98
CA THR A 386 3.86 -11.69 12.13
C THR A 386 4.35 -13.06 11.74
N GLY A 387 5.16 -13.12 10.68
CA GLY A 387 5.88 -14.30 10.26
C GLY A 387 7.29 -14.31 10.84
N ARG A 388 7.73 -15.49 11.26
CA ARG A 388 9.13 -15.76 11.63
C ARG A 388 9.68 -16.83 10.74
N THR A 389 10.86 -16.60 10.20
CA THR A 389 11.58 -17.55 9.36
C THR A 389 12.98 -17.81 9.94
N GLN A 390 13.61 -18.87 9.47
CA GLN A 390 14.99 -19.17 9.77
C GLN A 390 15.71 -19.54 8.46
N GLN A 391 16.98 -19.22 8.34
CA GLN A 391 17.77 -19.43 7.14
C GLN A 391 17.62 -20.83 6.55
N GLY A 392 17.40 -20.89 5.27
CA GLY A 392 17.46 -22.11 4.46
C GLY A 392 16.27 -23.04 4.62
N ASN A 393 15.08 -22.69 4.11
CA ASN A 393 13.89 -23.54 3.97
C ASN A 393 12.77 -23.36 5.01
N SER A 394 12.54 -22.14 5.46
CA SER A 394 11.47 -21.86 6.42
C SER A 394 10.51 -20.74 5.98
N ASP A 395 10.25 -20.67 4.67
CA ASP A 395 9.33 -19.69 4.12
C ASP A 395 7.96 -19.78 4.78
N VAL A 396 7.30 -18.62 4.87
CA VAL A 396 5.90 -18.51 5.28
C VAL A 396 5.12 -17.87 4.15
N ALA A 397 4.10 -18.54 3.66
CA ALA A 397 3.16 -18.00 2.71
C ALA A 397 1.78 -17.84 3.35
N ILE A 398 1.06 -16.78 3.00
CA ILE A 398 -0.34 -16.56 3.40
C ILE A 398 -1.17 -16.11 2.21
N ASP A 399 -2.46 -16.50 2.25
CA ASP A 399 -3.44 -16.15 1.21
C ASP A 399 -4.84 -16.04 1.80
N ASP A 400 -5.77 -15.43 1.03
CA ASP A 400 -7.21 -15.36 1.34
C ASP A 400 -7.50 -14.91 2.78
N ILE A 401 -7.06 -13.71 3.15
CA ILE A 401 -7.48 -13.12 4.42
C ILE A 401 -8.96 -12.74 4.34
N ASP A 402 -9.74 -13.19 5.33
CA ASP A 402 -11.15 -12.87 5.49
C ASP A 402 -11.44 -12.45 6.93
N VAL A 403 -12.08 -11.31 7.09
CA VAL A 403 -12.41 -10.72 8.39
C VAL A 403 -13.90 -10.46 8.46
N ARG A 404 -14.56 -11.07 9.43
CA ARG A 404 -16.03 -10.98 9.58
C ARG A 404 -16.42 -10.67 11.01
N SER A 405 -17.51 -9.92 11.17
CA SER A 405 -18.19 -9.82 12.46
C SER A 405 -18.78 -11.16 12.86
N GLY A 406 -18.69 -11.50 14.15
CA GLY A 406 -19.28 -12.71 14.70
C GLY A 406 -18.23 -13.68 15.24
N ARG A 407 -18.72 -14.81 15.71
CA ARG A 407 -17.93 -15.87 16.33
C ARG A 407 -17.54 -16.97 15.33
N CYS A 408 -16.46 -17.67 15.63
CA CYS A 408 -16.08 -18.88 14.91
C CYS A 408 -15.24 -19.81 15.81
N GLU A 409 -15.04 -21.04 15.37
CA GLU A 409 -14.17 -22.00 16.05
C GLU A 409 -12.71 -21.73 15.68
N THR A 410 -11.81 -21.88 16.66
CA THR A 410 -10.36 -21.77 16.38
C THR A 410 -9.88 -22.97 15.58
N ALA A 411 -9.15 -22.72 14.51
CA ALA A 411 -8.52 -23.73 13.67
C ALA A 411 -7.11 -23.29 13.27
N PRO A 412 -6.14 -24.19 13.17
CA PRO A 412 -6.24 -25.59 13.60
C PRO A 412 -6.37 -25.70 15.13
N PRO A 413 -6.74 -26.88 15.67
CA PRO A 413 -6.88 -27.05 17.12
C PRO A 413 -5.60 -26.73 17.92
N GLU A 414 -4.44 -26.83 17.28
CA GLU A 414 -3.12 -26.54 17.86
C GLU A 414 -2.77 -25.03 17.86
N ALA A 415 -3.66 -24.19 17.33
CA ALA A 415 -3.47 -22.75 17.36
C ALA A 415 -3.55 -22.27 18.81
N GLU A 416 -2.40 -22.06 19.44
CA GLU A 416 -2.28 -21.69 20.85
C GLU A 416 -2.21 -20.16 21.00
N ALA A 417 -2.96 -19.64 21.99
CA ALA A 417 -2.74 -18.29 22.46
C ALA A 417 -1.43 -18.22 23.26
N SER A 418 -0.42 -17.54 22.72
CA SER A 418 0.85 -17.33 23.44
C SER A 418 0.62 -16.46 24.67
N THR A 419 1.07 -16.92 25.84
CA THR A 419 1.12 -16.08 27.06
C THR A 419 2.13 -14.95 26.84
N PRO A 420 1.82 -13.69 27.19
CA PRO A 420 2.84 -12.66 27.27
C PRO A 420 3.93 -13.14 28.23
N ARG A 421 5.19 -13.08 27.84
CA ARG A 421 6.28 -13.18 28.80
C ARG A 421 6.25 -11.89 29.61
N THR A 422 5.94 -12.01 30.89
CA THR A 422 6.07 -10.95 31.91
C THR A 422 7.47 -10.38 31.92
#